data_83e2fcde7418e2e6775359639c28d277
#
_entry.id   83e2fcde7418e2e6775359639c28d277
#
_cell.length_a   1.000
_cell.length_b   1.000
_cell.length_c   1.000
_cell.angle_alpha   90.00
_cell.angle_beta   90.00
_cell.angle_gamma   90.00
#
_symmetry.space_group_name_H-M   'P 1'
#
loop_
_entity.id
_entity.type
_entity.pdbx_description
1 polymer ?
#
loop_
_entity_poly.entity_id
_entity_poly.type
_entity_poly.pdbx_seq_one_letter_code
_entity_poly.pdbx_strand_id
1 'polypeptide(L)'
;MVLRDYVRRHNRLPRVLSVDNGSDFRSKELSEFCKLYGIDLRFRAPGQPRGGAMIERLLGATEEEVLSELKGNTRILRNDARLVTKSVNPFRFAAWTLPGLYAVLEHYLFIERPGRPHPALGVTPNEFEARRLNETGVR
;
A
#
# COMPACT_ATOMS: atom_id res chain seq x y z
N MET A 1 -14.83 2.63 -0.07
CA MET A 1 -13.87 3.56 0.56
C MET A 1 -12.59 3.70 -0.28
N VAL A 2 -11.88 2.63 -0.56
CA VAL A 2 -10.59 2.64 -1.31
C VAL A 2 -10.70 3.27 -2.71
N LEU A 3 -11.69 2.90 -3.53
CA LEU A 3 -11.86 3.46 -4.87
C LEU A 3 -12.19 4.96 -4.85
N ARG A 4 -12.98 5.41 -3.87
CA ARG A 4 -13.24 6.84 -3.68
C ARG A 4 -11.97 7.63 -3.39
N ASP A 5 -11.10 7.08 -2.55
CA ASP A 5 -9.84 7.72 -2.18
C ASP A 5 -8.86 7.69 -3.37
N TYR A 6 -8.87 6.64 -4.17
CA TYR A 6 -8.13 6.58 -5.43
C TYR A 6 -8.57 7.70 -6.39
N VAL A 7 -9.88 7.85 -6.61
CA VAL A 7 -10.42 8.90 -7.49
C VAL A 7 -10.07 10.29 -6.98
N ARG A 8 -10.16 10.51 -5.65
CA ARG A 8 -9.78 11.80 -5.06
C ARG A 8 -8.32 12.17 -5.28
N ARG A 9 -7.41 11.18 -5.26
CA ARG A 9 -5.97 11.40 -5.43
C ARG A 9 -5.56 11.55 -6.89
N HIS A 10 -6.14 10.77 -7.75
CA HIS A 10 -5.70 10.65 -9.15
C HIS A 10 -6.64 11.30 -10.14
N ASN A 11 -7.80 11.80 -9.69
CA ASN A 11 -8.86 12.38 -10.51
C ASN A 11 -9.27 11.51 -11.73
N ARG A 12 -9.20 10.19 -11.56
CA ARG A 12 -9.55 9.20 -12.60
C ARG A 12 -9.95 7.87 -11.98
N LEU A 13 -10.61 7.02 -12.77
CA LEU A 13 -10.91 5.65 -12.42
C LEU A 13 -9.78 4.69 -12.87
N PRO A 14 -9.51 3.60 -12.14
CA PRO A 14 -8.58 2.58 -12.60
C PRO A 14 -9.19 1.81 -13.77
N ARG A 15 -8.39 1.48 -14.77
CA ARG A 15 -8.83 0.61 -15.88
C ARG A 15 -8.96 -0.85 -15.46
N VAL A 16 -8.10 -1.28 -14.55
CA VAL A 16 -8.05 -2.65 -14.04
C VAL A 16 -8.02 -2.59 -12.51
N LEU A 17 -8.83 -3.39 -11.88
CA LEU A 17 -8.84 -3.63 -10.44
C LEU A 17 -8.50 -5.09 -10.19
N SER A 18 -7.29 -5.35 -9.69
CA SER A 18 -6.86 -6.70 -9.35
C SER A 18 -7.02 -6.94 -7.85
N VAL A 19 -7.81 -7.94 -7.50
CA VAL A 19 -8.15 -8.28 -6.11
C VAL A 19 -7.85 -9.75 -5.82
N ASP A 20 -7.77 -10.11 -4.56
CA ASP A 20 -7.73 -11.50 -4.15
C ASP A 20 -9.12 -12.16 -4.19
N ASN A 21 -9.18 -13.44 -3.79
CA ASN A 21 -10.43 -14.18 -3.77
C ASN A 21 -11.23 -14.02 -2.46
N GLY A 22 -10.95 -12.98 -1.66
CA GLY A 22 -11.69 -12.69 -0.44
C GLY A 22 -13.19 -12.48 -0.72
N SER A 23 -14.02 -12.86 0.25
CA SER A 23 -15.49 -12.75 0.14
C SER A 23 -15.96 -11.33 -0.17
N ASP A 24 -15.29 -10.34 0.39
CA ASP A 24 -15.64 -8.92 0.25
C ASP A 24 -15.48 -8.42 -1.20
N PHE A 25 -14.53 -9.01 -1.95
CA PHE A 25 -14.31 -8.66 -3.35
C PHE A 25 -15.20 -9.42 -4.34
N ARG A 26 -15.95 -10.41 -3.85
CA ARG A 26 -16.94 -11.16 -4.64
C ARG A 26 -18.35 -10.60 -4.50
N SER A 27 -18.51 -9.45 -3.90
CA SER A 27 -19.81 -8.82 -3.73
C SER A 27 -20.42 -8.43 -5.08
N LYS A 28 -21.74 -8.53 -5.18
CA LYS A 28 -22.50 -8.12 -6.37
C LYS A 28 -22.31 -6.64 -6.67
N GLU A 29 -22.31 -5.82 -5.62
CA GLU A 29 -22.18 -4.38 -5.68
C GLU A 29 -20.86 -3.97 -6.32
N LEU A 30 -19.73 -4.60 -5.94
CA LEU A 30 -18.45 -4.32 -6.55
C LEU A 30 -18.42 -4.71 -8.03
N SER A 31 -18.99 -5.87 -8.36
CA SER A 31 -19.05 -6.35 -9.74
C SER A 31 -19.90 -5.42 -10.62
N GLU A 32 -21.07 -5.00 -10.14
CA GLU A 32 -21.95 -4.06 -10.85
C GLU A 32 -21.30 -2.68 -11.00
N PHE A 33 -20.66 -2.19 -9.93
CA PHE A 33 -19.89 -0.94 -9.99
C PHE A 33 -18.80 -1.01 -11.06
N CYS A 34 -18.00 -2.06 -11.08
CA CYS A 34 -16.95 -2.23 -12.08
C CYS A 34 -17.49 -2.29 -13.50
N LYS A 35 -18.62 -2.98 -13.73
CA LYS A 35 -19.31 -3.02 -15.02
C LYS A 35 -19.81 -1.65 -15.44
N LEU A 36 -20.48 -0.93 -14.55
CA LEU A 36 -21.03 0.40 -14.82
C LEU A 36 -19.96 1.40 -15.25
N TYR A 37 -18.82 1.35 -14.60
CA TYR A 37 -17.71 2.26 -14.88
C TYR A 37 -16.65 1.69 -15.83
N GLY A 38 -16.90 0.51 -16.41
CA GLY A 38 -15.99 -0.13 -17.37
C GLY A 38 -14.62 -0.48 -16.80
N ILE A 39 -14.58 -0.85 -15.51
CA ILE A 39 -13.37 -1.31 -14.81
C ILE A 39 -13.25 -2.81 -15.01
N ASP A 40 -12.11 -3.28 -15.49
CA ASP A 40 -11.80 -4.70 -15.63
C ASP A 40 -11.45 -5.29 -14.24
N LEU A 41 -12.40 -6.00 -13.63
CA LEU A 41 -12.23 -6.63 -12.32
C LEU A 41 -11.58 -8.00 -12.49
N ARG A 42 -10.34 -8.12 -12.01
CA ARG A 42 -9.54 -9.35 -12.10
C ARG A 42 -9.34 -9.99 -10.75
N PHE A 43 -9.68 -11.26 -10.63
CA PHE A 43 -9.37 -12.06 -9.45
C PHE A 43 -8.05 -12.77 -9.63
N ARG A 44 -7.21 -12.78 -8.59
CA ARG A 44 -5.96 -13.53 -8.61
C ARG A 44 -6.24 -15.03 -8.69
N ALA A 45 -5.53 -15.73 -9.55
CA ALA A 45 -5.64 -17.18 -9.62
C ALA A 45 -5.16 -17.82 -8.30
N PRO A 46 -5.89 -18.80 -7.76
CA PRO A 46 -5.45 -19.57 -6.60
C PRO A 46 -4.08 -20.19 -6.84
N GLY A 47 -3.20 -20.19 -5.84
CA GLY A 47 -1.88 -20.83 -5.93
C GLY A 47 -0.83 -20.06 -6.74
N GLN A 48 -1.08 -18.83 -7.17
CA GLN A 48 -0.08 -17.98 -7.82
C GLN A 48 0.48 -16.93 -6.87
N PRO A 49 1.54 -17.20 -6.10
CA PRO A 49 2.08 -16.28 -5.10
C PRO A 49 2.64 -14.99 -5.73
N ARG A 50 3.07 -15.02 -6.99
CA ARG A 50 3.64 -13.84 -7.68
C ARG A 50 2.65 -12.70 -7.90
N GLY A 51 1.34 -12.96 -7.91
CA GLY A 51 0.32 -11.92 -8.08
C GLY A 51 0.23 -10.92 -6.92
N GLY A 52 0.74 -11.27 -5.73
CA GLY A 52 0.79 -10.40 -4.55
C GLY A 52 2.16 -9.78 -4.28
N ALA A 53 3.21 -10.26 -4.95
CA ALA A 53 4.60 -9.91 -4.63
C ALA A 53 4.92 -8.41 -4.66
N MET A 54 4.21 -7.62 -5.45
CA MET A 54 4.37 -6.15 -5.45
C MET A 54 3.84 -5.53 -4.17
N ILE A 55 2.65 -5.93 -3.73
CA ILE A 55 2.02 -5.42 -2.50
C ILE A 55 2.81 -5.90 -1.28
N GLU A 56 3.22 -7.17 -1.28
CA GLU A 56 4.03 -7.75 -0.20
C GLU A 56 5.37 -7.03 -0.07
N ARG A 57 6.04 -6.73 -1.18
CA ARG A 57 7.27 -5.91 -1.17
C ARG A 57 7.03 -4.48 -0.70
N LEU A 58 5.92 -3.87 -1.11
CA LEU A 58 5.56 -2.53 -0.63
C LEU A 58 5.32 -2.53 0.87
N LEU A 59 4.59 -3.51 1.39
CA LEU A 59 4.32 -3.64 2.83
C LEU A 59 5.62 -3.92 3.61
N GLY A 60 6.48 -4.82 3.10
CA GLY A 60 7.78 -5.10 3.69
C GLY A 60 8.69 -3.87 3.76
N ALA A 61 8.77 -3.12 2.65
CA ALA A 61 9.52 -1.86 2.64
C ALA A 61 8.92 -0.82 3.59
N THR A 62 7.59 -0.73 3.69
CA THR A 62 6.93 0.16 4.65
C THR A 62 7.23 -0.24 6.09
N GLU A 63 7.27 -1.54 6.39
CA GLU A 63 7.67 -2.06 7.70
C GLU A 63 9.13 -1.67 8.01
N GLU A 64 10.04 -1.85 7.07
CA GLU A 64 11.46 -1.58 7.27
C GLU A 64 11.79 -0.07 7.32
N GLU A 65 11.25 0.71 6.41
CA GLU A 65 11.63 2.11 6.24
C GLU A 65 10.84 3.06 7.15
N VAL A 66 9.65 2.68 7.60
CA VAL A 66 8.78 3.54 8.41
C VAL A 66 8.49 2.92 9.77
N LEU A 67 7.80 1.77 9.81
CA LEU A 67 7.27 1.26 11.07
C LEU A 67 8.36 0.85 12.05
N SER A 68 9.50 0.39 11.56
CA SER A 68 10.64 0.00 12.42
C SER A 68 11.31 1.20 13.09
N GLU A 69 11.20 2.40 12.51
CA GLU A 69 11.79 3.64 13.04
C GLU A 69 10.87 4.35 14.03
N LEU A 70 9.58 3.98 14.06
CA LEU A 70 8.61 4.61 14.95
C LEU A 70 8.86 4.21 16.42
N LYS A 71 8.81 5.19 17.32
CA LYS A 71 8.87 4.94 18.77
C LYS A 71 7.74 4.00 19.18
N GLY A 72 8.07 2.98 19.98
CA GLY A 72 7.10 1.98 20.42
C GLY A 72 6.90 0.82 19.46
N ASN A 73 7.69 0.71 18.37
CA ASN A 73 7.67 -0.46 17.52
C ASN A 73 8.07 -1.73 18.29
N THR A 74 7.53 -2.87 17.88
CA THR A 74 7.74 -4.16 18.55
C THR A 74 8.83 -5.03 17.94
N ARG A 75 9.65 -4.49 17.04
CA ARG A 75 10.70 -5.24 16.31
C ARG A 75 11.70 -5.89 17.28
N ILE A 76 12.05 -5.19 18.36
CA ILE A 76 12.93 -5.73 19.40
C ILE A 76 12.36 -6.99 20.05
N LEU A 77 11.04 -7.12 20.17
CA LEU A 77 10.40 -8.31 20.72
C LEU A 77 10.56 -9.54 19.81
N ARG A 78 10.68 -9.34 18.51
CA ARG A 78 10.91 -10.42 17.53
C ARG A 78 12.37 -10.84 17.49
N ASN A 79 13.28 -9.87 17.52
CA ASN A 79 14.70 -10.11 17.29
C ASN A 79 15.44 -10.53 18.55
N ASP A 80 15.12 -9.94 19.70
CA ASP A 80 15.76 -10.27 20.95
C ASP A 80 14.89 -9.87 22.18
N ALA A 81 13.95 -10.72 22.50
CA ALA A 81 13.05 -10.52 23.64
C ALA A 81 13.79 -10.42 25.00
N ARG A 82 15.04 -10.93 25.08
CA ARG A 82 15.86 -10.88 26.31
C ARG A 82 16.38 -9.48 26.60
N LEU A 83 16.47 -8.61 25.58
CA LEU A 83 16.87 -7.23 25.75
C LEU A 83 15.73 -6.32 26.24
N VAL A 84 14.50 -6.83 26.31
CA VAL A 84 13.35 -6.05 26.77
C VAL A 84 13.39 -5.97 28.30
N THR A 85 13.81 -4.84 28.81
CA THR A 85 13.83 -4.49 30.23
C THR A 85 12.72 -3.48 30.54
N LYS A 86 12.54 -3.14 31.83
CA LYS A 86 11.59 -2.08 32.26
C LYS A 86 11.84 -0.74 31.53
N SER A 87 13.11 -0.40 31.24
CA SER A 87 13.52 0.84 30.58
C SER A 87 13.46 0.77 29.05
N VAL A 88 13.52 -0.42 28.46
CA VAL A 88 13.57 -0.66 27.00
C VAL A 88 12.28 -1.32 26.49
N ASN A 89 11.21 -1.31 27.28
CA ASN A 89 9.93 -1.89 26.87
C ASN A 89 9.22 -0.99 25.82
N PRO A 90 9.05 -1.44 24.56
CA PRO A 90 8.48 -0.64 23.51
C PRO A 90 7.05 -0.17 23.79
N PHE A 91 6.26 -0.93 24.56
CA PHE A 91 4.89 -0.54 24.94
C PHE A 91 4.84 0.76 25.77
N ARG A 92 5.92 1.10 26.48
CA ARG A 92 6.00 2.35 27.25
C ARG A 92 6.25 3.57 26.37
N PHE A 93 6.72 3.36 25.14
CA PHE A 93 7.01 4.40 24.15
C PHE A 93 5.98 4.46 23.04
N ALA A 94 4.93 3.66 23.13
CA ALA A 94 3.82 3.67 22.17
C ALA A 94 2.99 4.95 22.35
N ALA A 95 3.42 6.02 21.68
CA ALA A 95 2.80 7.33 21.75
C ALA A 95 1.98 7.68 20.49
N TRP A 96 1.93 6.78 19.51
CA TRP A 96 1.26 7.06 18.24
C TRP A 96 -0.26 6.91 18.38
N THR A 97 -0.97 7.96 17.96
CA THR A 97 -2.41 7.87 17.74
C THR A 97 -2.69 7.31 16.35
N LEU A 98 -3.87 6.71 16.14
CA LEU A 98 -4.26 6.20 14.83
C LEU A 98 -4.25 7.28 13.74
N PRO A 99 -4.75 8.52 13.96
CA PRO A 99 -4.62 9.60 12.98
C PRO A 99 -3.17 9.98 12.68
N GLY A 100 -2.30 10.02 13.69
CA GLY A 100 -0.88 10.32 13.50
C GLY A 100 -0.17 9.25 12.68
N LEU A 101 -0.40 7.98 12.99
CA LEU A 101 0.13 6.86 12.20
C LEU A 101 -0.39 6.89 10.76
N TYR A 102 -1.68 7.17 10.58
CA TYR A 102 -2.27 7.29 9.24
C TYR A 102 -1.58 8.40 8.43
N ALA A 103 -1.35 9.58 9.02
CA ALA A 103 -0.70 10.69 8.34
C ALA A 103 0.74 10.35 7.90
N VAL A 104 1.51 9.66 8.76
CA VAL A 104 2.88 9.21 8.42
C VAL A 104 2.86 8.21 7.27
N LEU A 105 2.00 7.20 7.33
CA LEU A 105 1.87 6.20 6.27
C LEU A 105 1.37 6.81 4.96
N GLU A 106 0.42 7.74 5.04
CA GLU A 106 -0.09 8.46 3.88
C GLU A 106 1.01 9.28 3.20
N HIS A 107 1.78 10.03 3.98
CA HIS A 107 2.92 10.80 3.45
C HIS A 107 3.94 9.89 2.78
N TYR A 108 4.36 8.83 3.46
CA TYR A 108 5.33 7.88 2.91
C TYR A 108 4.85 7.22 1.62
N LEU A 109 3.65 6.64 1.63
CA LEU A 109 3.14 5.85 0.51
C LEU A 109 2.79 6.68 -0.73
N PHE A 110 2.32 7.92 -0.54
CA PHE A 110 1.77 8.72 -1.63
C PHE A 110 2.60 9.94 -2.01
N ILE A 111 3.55 10.36 -1.19
CA ILE A 111 4.41 11.52 -1.46
C ILE A 111 5.86 11.07 -1.59
N GLU A 112 6.41 10.48 -0.54
CA GLU A 112 7.83 10.23 -0.44
C GLU A 112 8.28 9.08 -1.36
N ARG A 113 7.67 7.91 -1.21
CA ARG A 113 8.06 6.72 -1.98
C ARG A 113 7.84 6.85 -3.49
N PRO A 114 6.73 7.41 -3.99
CA PRO A 114 6.56 7.62 -5.44
C PRO A 114 7.51 8.66 -6.04
N GLY A 115 8.10 9.52 -5.22
CA GLY A 115 9.12 10.48 -5.63
C GLY A 115 10.55 9.94 -5.62
N ARG A 116 10.80 8.74 -5.08
CA ARG A 116 12.13 8.12 -5.05
C ARG A 116 12.36 7.24 -6.29
N PRO A 117 13.57 7.24 -6.87
CA PRO A 117 13.91 6.33 -7.98
C PRO A 117 13.66 4.87 -7.59
N HIS A 118 12.99 4.12 -8.44
CA HIS A 118 12.74 2.69 -8.21
C HIS A 118 13.77 1.86 -8.99
N PRO A 119 14.54 0.96 -8.34
CA PRO A 119 15.64 0.23 -8.99
C PRO A 119 15.22 -0.53 -10.26
N ALA A 120 14.03 -1.13 -10.28
CA ALA A 120 13.55 -1.87 -11.44
C ALA A 120 12.98 -0.98 -12.56
N LEU A 121 12.69 0.29 -12.29
CA LEU A 121 12.14 1.23 -13.28
C LEU A 121 13.21 2.17 -13.82
N GLY A 122 14.32 2.38 -13.10
CA GLY A 122 15.35 3.36 -13.41
C GLY A 122 14.90 4.82 -13.29
N VAL A 123 13.64 5.06 -12.96
CA VAL A 123 12.99 6.36 -12.79
C VAL A 123 12.09 6.31 -11.56
N THR A 124 11.55 7.45 -11.16
CA THR A 124 10.55 7.49 -10.09
C THR A 124 9.21 6.88 -10.57
N PRO A 125 8.42 6.26 -9.68
CA PRO A 125 7.06 5.83 -9.98
C PRO A 125 6.19 6.94 -10.58
N ASN A 126 6.30 8.17 -10.06
CA ASN A 126 5.57 9.33 -10.59
C ASN A 126 5.94 9.65 -12.06
N GLU A 127 7.22 9.65 -12.38
CA GLU A 127 7.68 9.86 -13.77
C GLU A 127 7.23 8.73 -14.68
N PHE A 128 7.33 7.49 -14.21
CA PHE A 128 6.87 6.32 -14.97
C PHE A 128 5.37 6.40 -15.24
N GLU A 129 4.57 6.74 -14.24
CA GLU A 129 3.13 6.91 -14.37
C GLU A 129 2.79 8.03 -15.37
N ALA A 130 3.43 9.19 -15.25
CA ALA A 130 3.21 10.32 -16.15
C ALA A 130 3.51 9.94 -17.62
N ARG A 131 4.61 9.24 -17.88
CA ARG A 131 4.94 8.73 -19.23
C ARG A 131 3.86 7.79 -19.76
N ARG A 132 3.45 6.81 -18.92
CA ARG A 132 2.42 5.83 -19.32
C ARG A 132 1.07 6.48 -19.58
N LEU A 133 0.70 7.49 -18.81
CA LEU A 133 -0.55 8.24 -19.04
C LEU A 133 -0.53 9.01 -20.35
N ASN A 134 0.61 9.58 -20.75
CA ASN A 134 0.75 10.23 -22.05
C ASN A 134 0.60 9.24 -23.22
N GLU A 135 1.06 7.99 -23.05
CA GLU A 135 0.94 6.94 -24.08
C GLU A 135 -0.48 6.33 -24.12
N THR A 136 -1.10 6.10 -22.97
CA THR A 136 -2.37 5.35 -22.86
C THR A 136 -3.60 6.23 -22.72
N GLY A 137 -3.41 7.50 -22.49
CA GLY A 137 -4.47 8.47 -22.20
C GLY A 137 -5.00 8.36 -20.76
N VAL A 138 -5.65 9.42 -20.33
CA VAL A 138 -6.41 9.48 -19.07
C VAL A 138 -7.84 9.07 -19.38
N ARG A 139 -8.42 8.24 -18.53
CA ARG A 139 -9.82 7.81 -18.66
C ARG A 139 -10.71 8.51 -17.63
#